data_efa19a318b9c45d44a2b40ca2419e90e
#
_entry.id   efa19a318b9c45d44a2b40ca2419e90e
#
_cell.length_a   1.000
_cell.length_b   1.000
_cell.length_c   1.000
_cell.angle_alpha   90.00
_cell.angle_beta   90.00
_cell.angle_gamma   90.00
#
_symmetry.space_group_name_H-M   'P 1'
#
loop_
_entity.id
_entity.type
_entity.pdbx_description
1 polymer ?
#
loop_
_entity_poly.entity_id
_entity_poly.type
_entity_poly.pdbx_seq_one_letter_code
_entity_poly.pdbx_strand_id
1 'polypeptide(L)'
;MLRHLPRYLLTLCLAFGGGSLALAQANAPDRPRSDGGKAQGETAGPGVLRLLPADAVSERQITIAGKPLAYTATAGTLPLYETSGEQSAAIFYTAYVAKDAGSNRPLTFVFNGGPGAASAYLHMGFVGPRILPLGPQGREPSRAQLADNPHTWLAFTDLVMIDPVGTGWSRAAKPDGDKPFRSIQGDAGSIAKAIALYVARNNRHAAPLYLLGESYGGFRAAKVARALQREQSLFASGIVMVSPLLDGAYVFGSSSSALASALQFPSVVASELERRGAFSPQTMAEAERFALTDYLTTLAGPPLTGDAARAFHDRIAAMTGLSPDVVTDARGHVTEAAARIRKDGMPLITSIYDGGVAVENPFPESGRRRVDPLLDGATRAYGSAFAAYARDELGFRTDMTYALLAPSRWDWGDAGRLGASAMGDLRELLTLDSTFRLLVMHGYSDLVTTYGVSRYLLDQLPFGRPDRAALKVYRGGHMMYLNEDTLREATEDARAFYRAGAARDPR
;
A
#
# COMPACT_ATOMS: atom_id res chain seq x y z
N MET A 1 18.36 -10.12 49.20
CA MET A 1 19.71 -9.54 49.03
C MET A 1 19.75 -8.90 47.65
N LEU A 2 19.67 -7.59 47.63
CA LEU A 2 19.76 -6.74 46.42
C LEU A 2 21.22 -6.72 45.92
N ARG A 3 21.42 -6.73 44.58
CA ARG A 3 22.63 -6.17 43.97
C ARG A 3 22.26 -5.45 42.67
N HIS A 4 22.67 -4.17 42.65
CA HIS A 4 22.50 -3.12 41.67
C HIS A 4 23.24 -3.37 40.33
N LEU A 5 22.64 -2.99 39.23
CA LEU A 5 23.29 -2.72 37.95
C LEU A 5 23.53 -1.20 37.80
N PRO A 6 24.65 -0.77 37.26
CA PRO A 6 24.87 0.65 36.94
C PRO A 6 24.45 0.98 35.50
N ARG A 7 23.77 2.12 35.34
CA ARG A 7 23.53 2.84 34.10
C ARG A 7 24.82 3.57 33.73
N TYR A 8 25.25 3.43 32.44
CA TYR A 8 26.18 4.38 31.82
C TYR A 8 25.43 5.25 30.78
N LEU A 9 25.28 6.50 31.14
CA LEU A 9 25.01 7.63 30.26
C LEU A 9 26.38 8.04 29.65
N LEU A 10 26.49 8.14 28.34
CA LEU A 10 27.62 8.82 27.70
C LEU A 10 27.07 9.99 26.88
N THR A 11 27.18 11.17 27.47
CA THR A 11 26.96 12.48 26.83
C THR A 11 28.27 12.89 26.16
N LEU A 12 28.27 13.11 24.85
CA LEU A 12 29.40 13.70 24.13
C LEU A 12 28.96 15.08 23.60
N CYS A 13 29.38 16.14 24.29
CA CYS A 13 29.34 17.52 23.81
C CYS A 13 30.57 17.78 22.95
N LEU A 14 30.39 18.23 21.71
CA LEU A 14 31.43 18.89 20.91
C LEU A 14 30.98 20.31 20.59
N ALA A 15 31.61 21.23 21.28
CA ALA A 15 31.57 22.66 20.97
C ALA A 15 32.53 22.98 19.81
N PHE A 16 32.05 23.71 18.80
CA PHE A 16 32.92 24.43 17.88
C PHE A 16 32.54 25.90 17.87
N GLY A 17 33.55 26.68 18.08
CA GLY A 17 33.52 28.10 18.31
C GLY A 17 33.21 28.93 17.07
N GLY A 18 32.83 30.17 17.36
CA GLY A 18 32.40 31.17 16.41
C GLY A 18 33.53 31.75 15.55
N GLY A 19 33.12 32.24 14.39
CA GLY A 19 33.90 33.10 13.51
C GLY A 19 32.92 33.99 12.76
N SER A 20 32.73 35.20 13.26
CA SER A 20 32.00 36.28 12.57
C SER A 20 32.85 36.80 11.42
N LEU A 21 32.35 36.75 10.21
CA LEU A 21 32.83 37.54 9.08
C LEU A 21 31.70 38.46 8.61
N ALA A 22 31.87 39.76 8.93
CA ALA A 22 31.09 40.83 8.35
C ALA A 22 31.51 41.06 6.89
N LEU A 23 30.57 41.03 5.97
CA LEU A 23 30.76 41.49 4.60
C LEU A 23 29.78 42.62 4.28
N ALA A 24 30.39 43.66 3.75
CA ALA A 24 29.82 44.97 3.47
C ALA A 24 28.68 44.95 2.46
N GLN A 25 27.68 45.77 2.71
CA GLN A 25 26.65 46.17 1.76
C GLN A 25 27.25 47.06 0.66
N ALA A 26 27.05 46.63 -0.60
CA ALA A 26 27.21 47.48 -1.76
C ALA A 26 25.84 47.84 -2.32
N ASN A 27 25.52 49.13 -2.35
CA ASN A 27 24.33 49.71 -2.98
C ASN A 27 24.38 49.54 -4.51
N ALA A 28 23.29 49.06 -5.10
CA ALA A 28 23.05 49.12 -6.55
C ALA A 28 21.72 49.85 -6.85
N PRO A 29 21.64 50.61 -7.96
CA PRO A 29 20.65 51.65 -8.14
C PRO A 29 19.27 51.16 -8.63
N ASP A 30 18.26 51.98 -8.27
CA ASP A 30 16.85 51.88 -8.67
C ASP A 30 16.63 51.68 -10.16
N ARG A 31 15.78 50.69 -10.50
CA ARG A 31 15.13 50.58 -11.79
C ARG A 31 13.62 50.78 -11.65
N PRO A 32 12.95 51.45 -12.63
CA PRO A 32 11.55 51.86 -12.48
C PRO A 32 10.59 50.67 -12.54
N ARG A 33 9.57 50.74 -11.69
CA ARG A 33 8.43 49.83 -11.63
C ARG A 33 7.59 49.96 -12.92
N SER A 34 7.42 48.87 -13.67
CA SER A 34 6.36 48.74 -14.65
C SER A 34 5.08 48.25 -13.95
N ASP A 35 4.04 49.08 -13.97
CA ASP A 35 2.68 48.66 -13.64
C ASP A 35 2.20 47.56 -14.61
N GLY A 36 2.05 46.32 -14.10
CA GLY A 36 1.48 45.19 -14.78
C GLY A 36 0.37 44.60 -13.94
N GLY A 37 -0.80 44.49 -14.51
CA GLY A 37 -2.12 44.18 -13.97
C GLY A 37 -2.14 43.15 -12.82
N LYS A 38 -2.92 43.47 -11.80
CA LYS A 38 -3.33 42.58 -10.71
C LYS A 38 -4.14 41.39 -11.28
N ALA A 39 -3.51 40.25 -11.51
CA ALA A 39 -4.18 38.98 -11.42
C ALA A 39 -4.58 38.81 -9.93
N GLN A 40 -5.86 38.57 -9.67
CA GLN A 40 -6.34 38.21 -8.33
C GLN A 40 -5.66 36.90 -7.94
N GLY A 41 -4.62 37.00 -7.11
CA GLY A 41 -3.91 35.86 -6.58
C GLY A 41 -4.82 35.12 -5.60
N GLU A 42 -5.12 33.88 -5.91
CA GLU A 42 -5.55 32.91 -4.90
C GLU A 42 -4.59 32.97 -3.72
N THR A 43 -5.12 33.17 -2.52
CA THR A 43 -4.32 33.27 -1.29
C THR A 43 -3.60 31.95 -1.08
N ALA A 44 -2.28 31.99 -1.17
CA ALA A 44 -1.43 30.85 -0.87
C ALA A 44 -1.76 30.31 0.54
N GLY A 45 -1.88 28.99 0.68
CA GLY A 45 -2.19 28.34 1.96
C GLY A 45 -1.21 28.69 3.08
N PRO A 46 -1.58 28.41 4.34
CA PRO A 46 -0.74 28.72 5.50
C PRO A 46 0.51 27.82 5.55
N GLY A 47 1.59 28.33 6.10
CA GLY A 47 2.83 27.59 6.37
C GLY A 47 3.45 26.96 5.12
N VAL A 48 3.74 25.66 5.20
CA VAL A 48 4.32 24.88 4.08
C VAL A 48 3.36 24.73 2.89
N LEU A 49 2.06 24.88 3.11
CA LEU A 49 1.05 24.75 2.06
C LEU A 49 1.16 25.84 0.97
N ARG A 50 1.83 26.98 1.27
CA ARG A 50 2.12 28.02 0.28
C ARG A 50 3.03 27.56 -0.87
N LEU A 51 3.72 26.43 -0.71
CA LEU A 51 4.58 25.84 -1.74
C LEU A 51 3.80 24.96 -2.72
N LEU A 52 2.53 24.63 -2.41
CA LEU A 52 1.65 23.88 -3.29
C LEU A 52 1.11 24.83 -4.37
N PRO A 53 1.27 24.51 -5.66
CA PRO A 53 0.71 25.30 -6.75
C PRO A 53 -0.80 25.14 -6.84
N ALA A 54 -1.45 25.94 -7.67
CA ALA A 54 -2.80 25.70 -8.12
C ALA A 54 -2.90 24.35 -8.86
N ASP A 55 -4.13 23.83 -8.95
CA ASP A 55 -4.39 22.60 -9.67
C ASP A 55 -3.95 22.70 -11.13
N ALA A 56 -3.19 21.73 -11.59
CA ALA A 56 -2.72 21.61 -12.98
C ALA A 56 -3.63 20.64 -13.73
N VAL A 57 -4.16 21.10 -14.86
CA VAL A 57 -5.06 20.31 -15.69
C VAL A 57 -4.43 20.13 -17.07
N SER A 58 -4.40 18.92 -17.59
CA SER A 58 -3.86 18.58 -18.91
C SER A 58 -4.75 17.59 -19.65
N GLU A 59 -4.86 17.80 -20.98
CA GLU A 59 -5.58 16.90 -21.87
C GLU A 59 -4.62 15.86 -22.41
N ARG A 60 -5.03 14.60 -22.36
CA ARG A 60 -4.20 13.45 -22.67
C ARG A 60 -4.95 12.40 -23.48
N GLN A 61 -4.19 11.50 -24.06
CA GLN A 61 -4.72 10.34 -24.77
C GLN A 61 -3.82 9.14 -24.56
N ILE A 62 -4.42 7.97 -24.45
CA ILE A 62 -3.72 6.67 -24.38
C ILE A 62 -4.39 5.70 -25.34
N THR A 63 -3.62 4.76 -25.90
CA THR A 63 -4.17 3.70 -26.75
C THR A 63 -4.32 2.41 -25.96
N ILE A 64 -5.54 1.89 -25.85
CA ILE A 64 -5.86 0.65 -25.15
C ILE A 64 -6.48 -0.33 -26.14
N ALA A 65 -5.87 -1.51 -26.30
CA ALA A 65 -6.32 -2.52 -27.27
C ALA A 65 -6.57 -1.95 -28.68
N GLY A 66 -5.67 -1.06 -29.13
CA GLY A 66 -5.73 -0.41 -30.45
C GLY A 66 -6.75 0.73 -30.57
N LYS A 67 -7.46 1.09 -29.51
CA LYS A 67 -8.43 2.20 -29.50
C LYS A 67 -7.92 3.38 -28.69
N PRO A 68 -8.00 4.62 -29.22
CA PRO A 68 -7.64 5.81 -28.47
C PRO A 68 -8.68 6.09 -27.38
N LEU A 69 -8.20 6.41 -26.18
CA LEU A 69 -8.99 6.90 -25.05
C LEU A 69 -8.47 8.28 -24.67
N ALA A 70 -9.25 9.32 -24.95
CA ALA A 70 -8.96 10.67 -24.49
C ALA A 70 -9.41 10.86 -23.05
N TYR A 71 -8.60 11.56 -22.25
CA TYR A 71 -8.89 11.82 -20.85
C TYR A 71 -8.31 13.16 -20.40
N THR A 72 -8.90 13.69 -19.34
CA THR A 72 -8.37 14.84 -18.60
C THR A 72 -7.58 14.32 -17.40
N ALA A 73 -6.35 14.78 -17.25
CA ALA A 73 -5.51 14.52 -16.07
C ALA A 73 -5.42 15.80 -15.23
N THR A 74 -5.70 15.68 -13.93
CA THR A 74 -5.61 16.78 -12.97
C THR A 74 -4.66 16.38 -11.85
N ALA A 75 -3.66 17.20 -11.55
CA ALA A 75 -2.85 17.10 -10.34
C ALA A 75 -3.13 18.33 -9.46
N GLY A 76 -3.58 18.12 -8.23
CA GLY A 76 -4.06 19.23 -7.42
C GLY A 76 -4.16 18.91 -5.93
N THR A 77 -4.79 19.82 -5.18
CA THR A 77 -4.95 19.67 -3.74
C THR A 77 -6.37 19.92 -3.26
N LEU A 78 -6.79 19.17 -2.26
CA LEU A 78 -8.05 19.33 -1.54
C LEU A 78 -7.74 19.87 -0.14
N PRO A 79 -8.17 21.11 0.19
CA PRO A 79 -7.95 21.68 1.51
C PRO A 79 -8.88 21.04 2.53
N LEU A 80 -8.34 20.72 3.71
CA LEU A 80 -9.09 20.31 4.88
C LEU A 80 -9.13 21.46 5.88
N TYR A 81 -10.28 21.65 6.52
CA TYR A 81 -10.50 22.71 7.48
C TYR A 81 -10.98 22.14 8.82
N GLU A 82 -10.56 22.78 9.89
CA GLU A 82 -11.11 22.55 11.22
C GLU A 82 -12.49 23.25 11.36
N THR A 83 -13.20 22.93 12.44
CA THR A 83 -14.49 23.57 12.74
C THR A 83 -14.40 25.08 12.94
N SER A 84 -13.23 25.60 13.28
CA SER A 84 -12.90 27.03 13.35
C SER A 84 -12.89 27.73 11.98
N GLY A 85 -12.84 26.96 10.87
CA GLY A 85 -12.60 27.46 9.53
C GLY A 85 -11.11 27.65 9.19
N GLU A 86 -10.19 27.32 10.09
CA GLU A 86 -8.74 27.35 9.82
C GLU A 86 -8.36 26.12 8.99
N GLN A 87 -7.54 26.32 7.94
CA GLN A 87 -7.04 25.22 7.14
C GLN A 87 -6.07 24.36 7.96
N SER A 88 -6.38 23.07 8.12
CA SER A 88 -5.58 22.11 8.89
C SER A 88 -4.60 21.33 8.04
N ALA A 89 -4.96 21.02 6.77
CA ALA A 89 -4.12 20.27 5.85
C ALA A 89 -4.49 20.55 4.40
N ALA A 90 -3.66 20.08 3.48
CA ALA A 90 -3.99 19.89 2.07
C ALA A 90 -3.65 18.45 1.66
N ILE A 91 -4.61 17.77 1.04
CA ILE A 91 -4.45 16.44 0.48
C ILE A 91 -4.18 16.56 -1.01
N PHE A 92 -3.00 16.11 -1.43
CA PHE A 92 -2.64 16.01 -2.84
C PHE A 92 -3.37 14.83 -3.49
N TYR A 93 -3.84 15.07 -4.71
CA TYR A 93 -4.46 14.04 -5.53
C TYR A 93 -4.03 14.14 -7.00
N THR A 94 -4.14 13.01 -7.72
CA THR A 94 -4.07 12.98 -9.18
C THR A 94 -5.32 12.29 -9.71
N ALA A 95 -6.07 12.96 -10.58
CA ALA A 95 -7.30 12.42 -11.16
C ALA A 95 -7.17 12.20 -12.66
N TYR A 96 -7.73 11.11 -13.15
CA TYR A 96 -7.83 10.75 -14.57
C TYR A 96 -9.29 10.49 -14.90
N VAL A 97 -9.86 11.33 -15.74
CA VAL A 97 -11.29 11.29 -16.10
C VAL A 97 -11.40 11.10 -17.61
N ALA A 98 -11.96 9.98 -18.03
CA ALA A 98 -12.18 9.69 -19.45
C ALA A 98 -13.19 10.68 -20.06
N LYS A 99 -12.89 11.19 -21.26
CA LYS A 99 -13.79 12.06 -22.00
C LYS A 99 -14.97 11.27 -22.56
N ASP A 100 -16.09 11.95 -22.70
CA ASP A 100 -17.32 11.43 -23.34
C ASP A 100 -17.93 10.19 -22.67
N ALA A 101 -17.56 9.92 -21.41
CA ALA A 101 -17.94 8.70 -20.69
C ALA A 101 -19.20 8.83 -19.78
N GLY A 102 -19.79 10.01 -19.71
CA GLY A 102 -20.99 10.29 -18.88
C GLY A 102 -20.71 10.40 -17.38
N SER A 103 -21.59 11.09 -16.65
CA SER A 103 -21.46 11.35 -15.20
C SER A 103 -21.62 10.08 -14.34
N ASN A 104 -22.26 9.04 -14.85
CA ASN A 104 -22.53 7.78 -14.16
C ASN A 104 -21.38 6.75 -14.30
N ARG A 105 -20.27 7.12 -14.97
CA ARG A 105 -19.11 6.26 -15.06
C ARG A 105 -18.57 5.98 -13.66
N PRO A 106 -18.17 4.74 -13.31
CA PRO A 106 -17.58 4.42 -12.03
C PRO A 106 -16.39 5.33 -11.69
N LEU A 107 -16.26 5.70 -10.42
CA LEU A 107 -15.19 6.54 -9.89
C LEU A 107 -14.46 5.79 -8.79
N THR A 108 -13.18 5.54 -8.98
CA THR A 108 -12.34 4.77 -8.05
C THR A 108 -11.31 5.67 -7.36
N PHE A 109 -11.37 5.71 -6.04
CA PHE A 109 -10.36 6.36 -5.20
C PHE A 109 -9.31 5.35 -4.79
N VAL A 110 -8.03 5.68 -5.04
CA VAL A 110 -6.88 4.77 -4.93
C VAL A 110 -5.90 5.30 -3.90
N PHE A 111 -5.42 4.44 -3.01
CA PHE A 111 -4.41 4.79 -2.03
C PHE A 111 -3.57 3.57 -1.59
N ASN A 112 -2.29 3.78 -1.39
CA ASN A 112 -1.41 2.78 -0.81
C ASN A 112 -1.51 2.74 0.72
N GLY A 113 -0.75 1.87 1.34
CA GLY A 113 -0.78 1.58 2.76
C GLY A 113 0.38 2.16 3.55
N GLY A 114 1.25 1.32 4.01
CA GLY A 114 2.31 1.57 4.95
C GLY A 114 1.93 1.19 6.38
N PRO A 115 1.31 2.03 7.20
CA PRO A 115 0.90 3.42 6.97
C PRO A 115 2.09 4.35 6.70
N GLY A 116 1.83 5.40 5.89
CA GLY A 116 2.85 6.37 5.50
C GLY A 116 3.32 6.26 4.05
N ALA A 117 2.65 5.47 3.19
CA ALA A 117 2.92 5.42 1.76
C ALA A 117 1.96 6.31 0.96
N ALA A 118 2.52 7.04 0.00
CA ALA A 118 1.78 7.75 -1.04
C ALA A 118 1.29 6.79 -2.13
N SER A 119 0.35 7.21 -2.97
CA SER A 119 -0.35 6.37 -3.93
C SER A 119 0.48 5.92 -5.14
N ALA A 120 1.71 6.37 -5.31
CA ALA A 120 2.49 6.16 -6.52
C ALA A 120 2.82 4.68 -6.82
N TYR A 121 2.79 3.76 -5.84
CA TYR A 121 2.97 2.34 -6.11
C TYR A 121 1.81 1.77 -6.96
N LEU A 122 0.57 1.91 -6.51
CA LEU A 122 -0.60 1.50 -7.28
C LEU A 122 -0.77 2.34 -8.55
N HIS A 123 -0.48 3.65 -8.45
CA HIS A 123 -0.60 4.57 -9.57
C HIS A 123 0.29 4.16 -10.75
N MET A 124 1.60 4.04 -10.52
CA MET A 124 2.58 3.80 -11.58
C MET A 124 2.98 2.32 -11.72
N GLY A 125 2.56 1.47 -10.81
CA GLY A 125 2.83 0.03 -10.87
C GLY A 125 1.66 -0.79 -11.38
N PHE A 126 0.41 -0.28 -11.25
CA PHE A 126 -0.77 -1.09 -11.52
C PHE A 126 -1.83 -0.39 -12.37
N VAL A 127 -2.51 0.63 -11.84
CA VAL A 127 -3.82 1.05 -12.36
C VAL A 127 -3.81 2.31 -13.21
N GLY A 128 -2.80 3.18 -13.05
CA GLY A 128 -2.72 4.48 -13.73
C GLY A 128 -2.51 4.37 -15.24
N PRO A 129 -2.70 5.47 -15.99
CA PRO A 129 -2.50 5.48 -17.44
C PRO A 129 -1.02 5.38 -17.84
N ARG A 130 -0.10 5.73 -16.93
CA ARG A 130 1.36 5.56 -17.12
C ARG A 130 1.86 4.50 -16.17
N ILE A 131 2.78 3.66 -16.62
CA ILE A 131 3.37 2.57 -15.84
C ILE A 131 4.89 2.67 -15.86
N LEU A 132 5.53 2.30 -14.75
CA LEU A 132 6.98 2.19 -14.63
C LEU A 132 7.38 0.72 -14.42
N PRO A 133 7.64 -0.04 -15.49
CA PRO A 133 8.12 -1.41 -15.37
C PRO A 133 9.49 -1.45 -14.70
N LEU A 134 9.64 -2.24 -13.64
CA LEU A 134 10.90 -2.36 -12.90
C LEU A 134 11.77 -3.54 -13.38
N GLY A 135 11.46 -4.10 -14.56
CA GLY A 135 12.15 -5.25 -15.13
C GLY A 135 11.81 -6.59 -14.45
N PRO A 136 12.47 -7.68 -14.84
CA PRO A 136 12.20 -8.99 -14.29
C PRO A 136 12.29 -9.02 -12.76
N GLN A 137 11.23 -9.53 -12.12
CA GLN A 137 11.09 -9.59 -10.67
C GLN A 137 11.24 -8.22 -9.96
N GLY A 138 11.01 -7.09 -10.67
CA GLY A 138 11.13 -5.75 -10.08
C GLY A 138 12.58 -5.33 -9.74
N ARG A 139 13.60 -5.97 -10.33
CA ARG A 139 15.02 -5.82 -9.94
C ARG A 139 15.86 -4.91 -10.81
N GLU A 140 15.26 -4.19 -11.74
CA GLU A 140 15.96 -3.26 -12.64
C GLU A 140 15.48 -1.80 -12.46
N PRO A 141 15.35 -1.29 -11.23
CA PRO A 141 14.76 0.04 -10.98
C PRO A 141 15.56 1.19 -11.62
N SER A 142 16.88 1.03 -11.80
CA SER A 142 17.73 2.05 -12.43
C SER A 142 17.57 2.14 -13.95
N ARG A 143 16.96 1.13 -14.59
CA ARG A 143 16.67 1.10 -16.04
C ARG A 143 15.22 1.38 -16.36
N ALA A 144 14.38 1.50 -15.34
CA ALA A 144 12.96 1.70 -15.50
C ALA A 144 12.66 3.00 -16.25
N GLN A 145 11.81 2.89 -17.26
CA GLN A 145 11.33 4.03 -18.05
C GLN A 145 9.81 4.06 -18.04
N LEU A 146 9.26 5.27 -17.88
CA LEU A 146 7.83 5.49 -17.87
C LEU A 146 7.24 5.20 -19.25
N ALA A 147 6.22 4.35 -19.29
CA ALA A 147 5.53 3.95 -20.50
C ALA A 147 4.00 4.10 -20.37
N ASP A 148 3.27 4.01 -21.47
CA ASP A 148 1.83 3.87 -21.44
C ASP A 148 1.44 2.51 -20.82
N ASN A 149 0.41 2.50 -19.97
CA ASN A 149 -0.10 1.29 -19.38
C ASN A 149 -1.21 0.67 -20.22
N PRO A 150 -0.96 -0.42 -20.98
CA PRO A 150 -2.00 -1.06 -21.79
C PRO A 150 -3.11 -1.70 -20.92
N HIS A 151 -2.84 -1.89 -19.63
CA HIS A 151 -3.75 -2.49 -18.65
C HIS A 151 -4.34 -1.46 -17.68
N THR A 152 -4.30 -0.17 -18.01
CA THR A 152 -4.85 0.86 -17.13
C THR A 152 -6.33 0.65 -16.84
N TRP A 153 -6.70 0.86 -15.57
CA TRP A 153 -8.10 0.78 -15.16
C TRP A 153 -8.94 1.95 -15.68
N LEU A 154 -8.30 2.99 -16.20
CA LEU A 154 -8.99 4.06 -16.89
C LEU A 154 -9.85 3.54 -18.07
N ALA A 155 -9.63 2.33 -18.55
CA ALA A 155 -10.48 1.66 -19.53
C ALA A 155 -11.93 1.40 -19.04
N PHE A 156 -12.17 1.33 -17.72
CA PHE A 156 -13.51 0.97 -17.20
C PHE A 156 -13.95 1.79 -15.96
N THR A 157 -13.10 2.60 -15.38
CA THR A 157 -13.41 3.51 -14.26
C THR A 157 -12.57 4.78 -14.35
N ASP A 158 -13.10 5.91 -13.89
CA ASP A 158 -12.25 7.07 -13.62
C ASP A 158 -11.43 6.83 -12.36
N LEU A 159 -10.25 7.45 -12.26
CA LEU A 159 -9.29 7.19 -11.20
C LEU A 159 -8.95 8.47 -10.45
N VAL A 160 -8.93 8.42 -9.13
CA VAL A 160 -8.44 9.48 -8.25
C VAL A 160 -7.44 8.88 -7.28
N MET A 161 -6.16 9.13 -7.51
CA MET A 161 -5.07 8.74 -6.61
C MET A 161 -5.00 9.76 -5.47
N ILE A 162 -5.04 9.30 -4.22
CA ILE A 162 -4.98 10.15 -3.04
C ILE A 162 -3.72 9.83 -2.23
N ASP A 163 -2.96 10.84 -1.90
CA ASP A 163 -1.86 10.72 -0.96
C ASP A 163 -2.37 11.11 0.44
N PRO A 164 -2.34 10.21 1.43
CA PRO A 164 -2.72 10.54 2.81
C PRO A 164 -1.85 11.67 3.39
N VAL A 165 -2.38 12.44 4.36
CA VAL A 165 -1.62 13.53 5.00
C VAL A 165 -0.29 13.02 5.57
N GLY A 166 0.79 13.73 5.25
CA GLY A 166 2.16 13.36 5.61
C GLY A 166 2.88 12.51 4.56
N THR A 167 2.21 12.15 3.45
CA THR A 167 2.80 11.40 2.33
C THR A 167 2.73 12.21 1.04
N GLY A 168 3.45 11.79 0.02
CA GLY A 168 3.49 12.46 -1.27
C GLY A 168 3.78 13.96 -1.13
N TRP A 169 2.87 14.79 -1.59
CA TRP A 169 2.86 16.24 -1.35
C TRP A 169 1.76 16.67 -0.38
N SER A 170 1.02 15.75 0.22
CA SER A 170 0.01 16.06 1.24
C SER A 170 0.66 16.47 2.55
N ARG A 171 0.31 17.63 3.08
CA ARG A 171 0.91 18.18 4.31
C ARG A 171 -0.16 18.77 5.24
N ALA A 172 0.11 18.70 6.53
CA ALA A 172 -0.54 19.55 7.52
C ALA A 172 -0.08 21.00 7.39
N ALA A 173 -0.96 21.94 7.73
CA ALA A 173 -0.69 23.38 7.62
C ALA A 173 0.36 23.85 8.63
N LYS A 174 0.38 23.23 9.82
CA LYS A 174 1.29 23.60 10.93
C LYS A 174 2.41 22.56 11.07
N PRO A 175 3.61 22.94 11.51
CA PRO A 175 4.62 22.00 11.98
C PRO A 175 4.00 21.08 13.03
N ASP A 176 4.31 19.78 12.98
CA ASP A 176 3.73 18.73 13.85
C ASP A 176 2.20 18.62 13.83
N GLY A 177 1.51 19.31 12.92
CA GLY A 177 0.05 19.26 12.74
C GLY A 177 -0.46 17.98 12.09
N ASP A 178 0.43 17.06 11.73
CA ASP A 178 0.09 15.77 11.14
C ASP A 178 -0.30 14.67 12.15
N LYS A 179 -0.06 14.89 13.46
CA LYS A 179 -0.41 13.94 14.52
C LYS A 179 -1.87 13.46 14.48
N PRO A 180 -2.89 14.33 14.32
CA PRO A 180 -4.29 13.89 14.24
C PRO A 180 -4.56 12.94 13.07
N PHE A 181 -3.80 13.05 11.99
CA PHE A 181 -3.94 12.22 10.79
C PHE A 181 -3.17 10.89 10.86
N ARG A 182 -2.29 10.71 11.88
CA ARG A 182 -1.47 9.50 12.09
C ARG A 182 -2.16 8.49 13.01
N SER A 183 -3.46 8.34 12.87
CA SER A 183 -4.27 7.36 13.58
C SER A 183 -5.25 6.72 12.62
N ILE A 184 -5.78 5.53 12.98
CA ILE A 184 -6.77 4.83 12.16
C ILE A 184 -7.96 5.73 11.86
N GLN A 185 -8.49 6.42 12.86
CA GLN A 185 -9.69 7.25 12.73
C GLN A 185 -9.41 8.55 11.97
N GLY A 186 -8.33 9.27 12.31
CA GLY A 186 -7.98 10.54 11.67
C GLY A 186 -7.58 10.37 10.21
N ASP A 187 -6.88 9.29 9.88
CA ASP A 187 -6.54 8.90 8.51
C ASP A 187 -7.81 8.64 7.69
N ALA A 188 -8.68 7.75 8.18
CA ALA A 188 -9.91 7.39 7.47
C ALA A 188 -10.87 8.59 7.31
N GLY A 189 -11.07 9.39 8.35
CA GLY A 189 -11.93 10.58 8.32
C GLY A 189 -11.42 11.65 7.36
N SER A 190 -10.10 11.91 7.35
CA SER A 190 -9.49 12.90 6.44
C SER A 190 -9.63 12.49 4.98
N ILE A 191 -9.42 11.22 4.65
CA ILE A 191 -9.59 10.71 3.30
C ILE A 191 -11.07 10.70 2.89
N ALA A 192 -11.99 10.28 3.78
CA ALA A 192 -13.42 10.35 3.51
C ALA A 192 -13.88 11.79 3.22
N LYS A 193 -13.35 12.79 3.96
CA LYS A 193 -13.62 14.20 3.69
C LYS A 193 -13.06 14.65 2.36
N ALA A 194 -11.84 14.24 2.00
CA ALA A 194 -11.25 14.56 0.70
C ALA A 194 -12.08 13.95 -0.46
N ILE A 195 -12.53 12.70 -0.32
CA ILE A 195 -13.42 12.06 -1.30
C ILE A 195 -14.73 12.85 -1.46
N ALA A 196 -15.37 13.25 -0.37
CA ALA A 196 -16.61 14.03 -0.41
C ALA A 196 -16.40 15.38 -1.10
N LEU A 197 -15.28 16.07 -0.81
CA LEU A 197 -14.93 17.32 -1.49
C LEU A 197 -14.71 17.13 -2.99
N TYR A 198 -14.00 16.06 -3.38
CA TYR A 198 -13.78 15.76 -4.80
C TYR A 198 -15.10 15.47 -5.52
N VAL A 199 -15.96 14.61 -4.94
CA VAL A 199 -17.27 14.24 -5.49
C VAL A 199 -18.15 15.48 -5.68
N ALA A 200 -18.20 16.36 -4.68
CA ALA A 200 -19.00 17.59 -4.74
C ALA A 200 -18.47 18.60 -5.78
N ARG A 201 -17.16 18.85 -5.80
CA ARG A 201 -16.52 19.80 -6.74
C ARG A 201 -16.65 19.38 -8.21
N ASN A 202 -16.70 18.07 -8.46
CA ASN A 202 -16.73 17.51 -9.81
C ASN A 202 -18.12 16.99 -10.22
N ASN A 203 -19.17 17.25 -9.41
CA ASN A 203 -20.55 16.81 -9.67
C ASN A 203 -20.68 15.29 -9.90
N ARG A 204 -19.98 14.47 -9.08
CA ARG A 204 -19.89 13.01 -9.25
C ARG A 204 -20.75 12.23 -8.24
N HIS A 205 -21.79 12.86 -7.66
CA HIS A 205 -22.68 12.19 -6.68
C HIS A 205 -23.44 11.00 -7.27
N ALA A 206 -23.74 11.00 -8.58
CA ALA A 206 -24.41 9.91 -9.26
C ALA A 206 -23.48 8.75 -9.69
N ALA A 207 -22.16 8.93 -9.60
CA ALA A 207 -21.21 7.91 -9.98
C ALA A 207 -21.14 6.79 -8.94
N PRO A 208 -21.13 5.50 -9.34
CA PRO A 208 -20.79 4.41 -8.43
C PRO A 208 -19.37 4.61 -7.88
N LEU A 209 -19.23 4.73 -6.55
CA LEU A 209 -17.95 4.97 -5.91
C LEU A 209 -17.27 3.64 -5.54
N TYR A 210 -16.03 3.50 -5.92
CA TYR A 210 -15.18 2.37 -5.54
C TYR A 210 -13.95 2.86 -4.79
N LEU A 211 -13.45 2.03 -3.86
CA LEU A 211 -12.20 2.24 -3.18
C LEU A 211 -11.22 1.15 -3.56
N LEU A 212 -9.98 1.52 -3.84
CA LEU A 212 -8.88 0.59 -4.09
C LEU A 212 -7.75 0.88 -3.12
N GLY A 213 -7.37 -0.11 -2.31
CA GLY A 213 -6.30 0.03 -1.34
C GLY A 213 -5.34 -1.15 -1.32
N GLU A 214 -4.04 -0.88 -1.17
CA GLU A 214 -3.00 -1.89 -1.03
C GLU A 214 -2.45 -1.94 0.39
N SER A 215 -2.24 -3.16 0.93
CA SER A 215 -1.62 -3.36 2.23
C SER A 215 -2.48 -2.75 3.37
N TYR A 216 -1.91 -1.89 4.21
CA TYR A 216 -2.69 -1.05 5.13
C TYR A 216 -3.74 -0.21 4.39
N GLY A 217 -3.54 0.11 3.09
CA GLY A 217 -4.54 0.78 2.25
C GLY A 217 -5.82 -0.05 2.07
N GLY A 218 -5.74 -1.37 2.06
CA GLY A 218 -6.91 -2.24 2.09
C GLY A 218 -7.68 -2.14 3.41
N PHE A 219 -6.97 -2.15 4.55
CA PHE A 219 -7.54 -1.85 5.87
C PHE A 219 -8.17 -0.45 5.89
N ARG A 220 -7.44 0.56 5.41
CA ARG A 220 -7.91 1.94 5.23
C ARG A 220 -9.21 2.00 4.43
N ALA A 221 -9.31 1.26 3.31
CA ALA A 221 -10.49 1.27 2.46
C ALA A 221 -11.78 0.89 3.21
N ALA A 222 -11.72 -0.13 4.07
CA ALA A 222 -12.85 -0.50 4.92
C ALA A 222 -13.22 0.61 5.91
N LYS A 223 -12.24 1.23 6.56
CA LYS A 223 -12.44 2.35 7.50
C LYS A 223 -12.99 3.59 6.79
N VAL A 224 -12.44 3.93 5.62
CA VAL A 224 -12.90 5.06 4.79
C VAL A 224 -14.33 4.84 4.31
N ALA A 225 -14.69 3.63 3.85
CA ALA A 225 -16.06 3.33 3.44
C ALA A 225 -17.07 3.56 4.58
N ARG A 226 -16.69 3.20 5.81
CA ARG A 226 -17.53 3.47 7.00
C ARG A 226 -17.58 4.96 7.35
N ALA A 227 -16.46 5.68 7.26
CA ALA A 227 -16.41 7.13 7.48
C ALA A 227 -17.23 7.88 6.41
N LEU A 228 -17.19 7.46 5.15
CA LEU A 228 -18.05 8.01 4.08
C LEU A 228 -19.54 7.89 4.44
N GLN A 229 -19.99 6.72 4.90
CA GLN A 229 -21.38 6.52 5.31
C GLN A 229 -21.77 7.36 6.52
N ARG A 230 -20.94 7.34 7.57
CA ARG A 230 -21.30 7.94 8.86
C ARG A 230 -21.16 9.45 8.89
N GLU A 231 -20.16 9.98 8.17
CA GLU A 231 -19.74 11.38 8.29
C GLU A 231 -20.01 12.20 7.04
N GLN A 232 -20.08 11.56 5.86
CA GLN A 232 -20.19 12.26 4.58
C GLN A 232 -21.47 11.94 3.80
N SER A 233 -22.33 11.05 4.29
CA SER A 233 -23.56 10.58 3.62
C SER A 233 -23.30 10.04 2.19
N LEU A 234 -22.14 9.44 1.96
CA LEU A 234 -21.75 8.80 0.72
C LEU A 234 -21.60 7.29 0.92
N PHE A 235 -21.92 6.52 -0.13
CA PHE A 235 -21.83 5.07 -0.11
C PHE A 235 -20.81 4.58 -1.14
N ALA A 236 -19.92 3.69 -0.74
CA ALA A 236 -19.09 2.96 -1.68
C ALA A 236 -19.89 1.78 -2.27
N SER A 237 -19.89 1.64 -3.58
CA SER A 237 -20.48 0.49 -4.29
C SER A 237 -19.64 -0.78 -4.13
N GLY A 238 -18.35 -0.61 -3.88
CA GLY A 238 -17.47 -1.74 -3.62
C GLY A 238 -16.05 -1.33 -3.24
N ILE A 239 -15.30 -2.32 -2.78
CA ILE A 239 -13.88 -2.18 -2.43
C ILE A 239 -13.08 -3.23 -3.18
N VAL A 240 -11.94 -2.82 -3.77
CA VAL A 240 -10.88 -3.72 -4.21
C VAL A 240 -9.70 -3.57 -3.25
N MET A 241 -9.20 -4.68 -2.75
CA MET A 241 -8.06 -4.71 -1.84
C MET A 241 -6.93 -5.52 -2.44
N VAL A 242 -5.74 -4.93 -2.54
CA VAL A 242 -4.52 -5.61 -2.99
C VAL A 242 -3.66 -5.93 -1.78
N SER A 243 -3.38 -7.21 -1.57
CA SER A 243 -2.54 -7.67 -0.44
C SER A 243 -2.88 -6.99 0.90
N PRO A 244 -4.16 -7.00 1.34
CA PRO A 244 -4.59 -6.17 2.46
C PRO A 244 -4.15 -6.69 3.82
N LEU A 245 -3.92 -5.76 4.75
CA LEU A 245 -3.97 -6.03 6.19
C LEU A 245 -5.45 -6.14 6.59
N LEU A 246 -5.99 -7.33 6.78
CA LEU A 246 -7.37 -7.50 7.23
C LEU A 246 -7.49 -7.61 8.75
N ASP A 247 -6.55 -8.30 9.40
CA ASP A 247 -6.55 -8.50 10.85
C ASP A 247 -5.13 -8.66 11.40
N GLY A 248 -4.76 -7.78 12.31
CA GLY A 248 -3.41 -7.70 12.87
C GLY A 248 -3.02 -8.90 13.71
N ALA A 249 -3.97 -9.57 14.38
CA ALA A 249 -3.69 -10.74 15.21
C ALA A 249 -3.13 -11.90 14.36
N TYR A 250 -3.63 -12.06 13.13
CA TYR A 250 -3.17 -13.11 12.22
C TYR A 250 -1.95 -12.71 11.39
N VAL A 251 -1.77 -11.42 11.12
CA VAL A 251 -0.62 -10.93 10.33
C VAL A 251 0.64 -10.78 11.20
N PHE A 252 0.51 -10.27 12.43
CA PHE A 252 1.64 -9.98 13.31
C PHE A 252 1.81 -10.99 14.45
N GLY A 253 0.95 -11.99 14.56
CA GLY A 253 0.90 -12.93 15.69
C GLY A 253 1.52 -14.30 15.43
N SER A 254 2.23 -14.52 14.30
CA SER A 254 2.68 -15.85 13.88
C SER A 254 3.70 -16.50 14.82
N SER A 255 4.48 -15.73 15.57
CA SER A 255 5.46 -16.28 16.52
C SER A 255 4.85 -16.84 17.82
N SER A 256 3.57 -16.54 18.09
CA SER A 256 2.89 -16.91 19.34
C SER A 256 1.53 -17.59 19.17
N SER A 257 1.06 -17.72 17.93
CA SER A 257 -0.24 -18.32 17.59
C SER A 257 -0.09 -19.43 16.54
N ALA A 258 -0.46 -20.65 16.91
CA ALA A 258 -0.47 -21.78 15.98
C ALA A 258 -1.32 -21.51 14.74
N LEU A 259 -2.52 -20.92 14.93
CA LEU A 259 -3.40 -20.58 13.80
C LEU A 259 -2.77 -19.50 12.91
N ALA A 260 -2.22 -18.43 13.46
CA ALA A 260 -1.56 -17.39 12.65
C ALA A 260 -0.37 -17.97 11.86
N SER A 261 0.45 -18.84 12.48
CA SER A 261 1.52 -19.56 11.77
C SER A 261 0.98 -20.42 10.64
N ALA A 262 -0.09 -21.18 10.88
CA ALA A 262 -0.69 -22.05 9.88
C ALA A 262 -1.26 -21.29 8.71
N LEU A 263 -1.92 -20.15 8.93
CA LEU A 263 -2.46 -19.29 7.87
C LEU A 263 -1.36 -18.64 7.01
N GLN A 264 -0.19 -18.41 7.58
CA GLN A 264 0.94 -17.78 6.87
C GLN A 264 1.86 -18.80 6.19
N PHE A 265 1.87 -20.06 6.66
CA PHE A 265 2.75 -21.13 6.16
C PHE A 265 2.69 -21.34 4.64
N PRO A 266 1.51 -21.36 3.97
CA PRO A 266 1.44 -21.55 2.52
C PRO A 266 2.21 -20.51 1.71
N SER A 267 2.30 -19.25 2.16
CA SER A 267 3.08 -18.22 1.48
C SER A 267 4.60 -18.46 1.61
N VAL A 268 5.05 -19.04 2.72
CA VAL A 268 6.46 -19.44 2.87
C VAL A 268 6.80 -20.56 1.90
N VAL A 269 5.91 -21.56 1.77
CA VAL A 269 6.07 -22.65 0.79
C VAL A 269 6.04 -22.13 -0.64
N ALA A 270 5.07 -21.25 -0.97
CA ALA A 270 4.99 -20.63 -2.30
C ALA A 270 6.29 -19.91 -2.67
N SER A 271 6.89 -19.21 -1.72
CA SER A 271 8.17 -18.53 -1.92
C SER A 271 9.30 -19.46 -2.32
N GLU A 272 9.38 -20.63 -1.70
CA GLU A 272 10.37 -21.65 -2.07
C GLU A 272 10.07 -22.28 -3.42
N LEU A 273 8.81 -22.60 -3.68
CA LEU A 273 8.38 -23.17 -4.97
C LEU A 273 8.68 -22.22 -6.14
N GLU A 274 8.48 -20.90 -5.95
CA GLU A 274 8.84 -19.88 -6.95
C GLU A 274 10.35 -19.85 -7.19
N ARG A 275 11.16 -19.86 -6.14
CA ARG A 275 12.63 -19.88 -6.27
C ARG A 275 13.15 -21.11 -7.00
N ARG A 276 12.49 -22.25 -6.83
CA ARG A 276 12.86 -23.53 -7.50
C ARG A 276 12.23 -23.69 -8.89
N GLY A 277 11.33 -22.80 -9.30
CA GLY A 277 10.53 -23.00 -10.52
C GLY A 277 9.60 -24.20 -10.47
N ALA A 278 9.19 -24.62 -9.25
CA ALA A 278 8.36 -25.79 -8.99
C ALA A 278 6.93 -25.42 -8.56
N PHE A 279 6.53 -24.17 -8.72
CA PHE A 279 5.19 -23.72 -8.38
C PHE A 279 4.13 -24.40 -9.26
N SER A 280 3.14 -25.00 -8.62
CA SER A 280 1.95 -25.55 -9.29
C SER A 280 0.73 -25.44 -8.37
N PRO A 281 -0.50 -25.45 -8.94
CA PRO A 281 -1.73 -25.51 -8.14
C PRO A 281 -1.77 -26.74 -7.20
N GLN A 282 -1.23 -27.88 -7.62
CA GLN A 282 -1.20 -29.12 -6.84
C GLN A 282 -0.30 -28.99 -5.63
N THR A 283 0.93 -28.48 -5.80
CA THR A 283 1.89 -28.28 -4.70
C THR A 283 1.36 -27.26 -3.69
N MET A 284 0.65 -26.22 -4.15
CA MET A 284 0.02 -25.26 -3.26
C MET A 284 -1.15 -25.86 -2.48
N ALA A 285 -2.01 -26.67 -3.12
CA ALA A 285 -3.10 -27.36 -2.43
C ALA A 285 -2.60 -28.33 -1.34
N GLU A 286 -1.45 -28.98 -1.56
CA GLU A 286 -0.78 -29.81 -0.55
C GLU A 286 -0.27 -28.99 0.63
N ALA A 287 0.37 -27.83 0.36
CA ALA A 287 0.85 -26.92 1.39
C ALA A 287 -0.29 -26.36 2.24
N GLU A 288 -1.39 -25.93 1.62
CA GLU A 288 -2.58 -25.42 2.28
C GLU A 288 -3.25 -26.48 3.17
N ARG A 289 -3.38 -27.71 2.66
CA ARG A 289 -3.93 -28.82 3.43
C ARG A 289 -3.04 -29.15 4.63
N PHE A 290 -1.72 -29.30 4.44
CA PHE A 290 -0.78 -29.55 5.52
C PHE A 290 -0.84 -28.44 6.58
N ALA A 291 -0.88 -27.19 6.15
CA ALA A 291 -0.94 -26.04 7.07
C ALA A 291 -2.13 -26.08 8.01
N LEU A 292 -3.32 -26.45 7.53
CA LEU A 292 -4.56 -26.46 8.31
C LEU A 292 -4.88 -27.80 8.98
N THR A 293 -4.04 -28.83 8.79
CA THR A 293 -4.18 -30.14 9.42
C THR A 293 -2.98 -30.42 10.33
N ASP A 294 -2.02 -31.21 9.86
CA ASP A 294 -0.89 -31.69 10.67
C ASP A 294 -0.07 -30.55 11.28
N TYR A 295 0.20 -29.47 10.53
CA TYR A 295 0.99 -28.34 11.02
C TYR A 295 0.27 -27.57 12.12
N LEU A 296 -0.98 -27.19 11.91
CA LEU A 296 -1.78 -26.47 12.91
C LEU A 296 -1.96 -27.31 14.18
N THR A 297 -2.35 -28.57 14.06
CA THR A 297 -2.62 -29.42 15.21
C THR A 297 -1.37 -29.75 16.01
N THR A 298 -0.22 -29.89 15.33
CA THR A 298 1.06 -30.10 16.01
C THR A 298 1.51 -28.84 16.76
N LEU A 299 1.41 -27.66 16.15
CA LEU A 299 1.78 -26.42 16.84
C LEU A 299 0.84 -26.05 18.01
N ALA A 300 -0.43 -26.47 17.93
CA ALA A 300 -1.42 -26.23 18.99
C ALA A 300 -1.33 -27.26 20.13
N GLY A 301 -0.65 -28.38 19.89
CA GLY A 301 -0.46 -29.46 20.87
C GLY A 301 0.77 -29.25 21.78
N PRO A 302 1.01 -30.21 22.68
CA PRO A 302 2.26 -30.26 23.42
C PRO A 302 3.47 -30.36 22.50
N PRO A 303 4.62 -29.69 22.82
CA PRO A 303 5.81 -29.76 21.97
C PRO A 303 6.26 -31.22 21.73
N LEU A 304 6.50 -31.55 20.50
CA LEU A 304 7.07 -32.83 20.10
C LEU A 304 8.51 -32.97 20.62
N THR A 305 8.93 -34.19 20.87
CA THR A 305 10.30 -34.51 21.29
C THR A 305 10.87 -35.68 20.49
N GLY A 306 12.21 -35.86 20.54
CA GLY A 306 12.90 -36.98 19.92
C GLY A 306 12.67 -37.08 18.40
N ASP A 307 12.42 -38.30 17.91
CA ASP A 307 12.28 -38.60 16.47
C ASP A 307 11.04 -37.94 15.87
N ALA A 308 9.95 -37.83 16.62
CA ALA A 308 8.73 -37.18 16.15
C ALA A 308 8.97 -35.67 15.87
N ALA A 309 9.71 -34.98 16.75
CA ALA A 309 10.08 -33.58 16.53
C ALA A 309 10.98 -33.43 15.28
N ARG A 310 11.98 -34.31 15.15
CA ARG A 310 12.86 -34.31 13.96
C ARG A 310 12.06 -34.52 12.67
N ALA A 311 11.21 -35.53 12.59
CA ALA A 311 10.41 -35.82 11.41
C ALA A 311 9.48 -34.63 11.02
N PHE A 312 8.89 -33.97 12.01
CA PHE A 312 8.05 -32.80 11.78
C PHE A 312 8.86 -31.60 11.26
N HIS A 313 10.02 -31.30 11.87
CA HIS A 313 10.89 -30.20 11.45
C HIS A 313 11.52 -30.46 10.08
N ASP A 314 11.92 -31.70 9.78
CA ASP A 314 12.46 -32.09 8.46
C ASP A 314 11.41 -31.92 7.36
N ARG A 315 10.14 -32.25 7.63
CA ARG A 315 9.03 -32.03 6.68
C ARG A 315 8.84 -30.56 6.40
N ILE A 316 8.85 -29.69 7.43
CA ILE A 316 8.76 -28.24 7.26
C ILE A 316 9.97 -27.73 6.46
N ALA A 317 11.18 -28.16 6.80
CA ALA A 317 12.40 -27.76 6.10
C ALA A 317 12.34 -28.14 4.61
N ALA A 318 11.89 -29.36 4.28
CA ALA A 318 11.73 -29.80 2.90
C ALA A 318 10.73 -28.96 2.09
N MET A 319 9.62 -28.50 2.73
CA MET A 319 8.60 -27.67 2.08
C MET A 319 9.01 -26.21 1.94
N THR A 320 9.78 -25.67 2.88
CA THR A 320 10.06 -24.23 2.98
C THR A 320 11.44 -23.82 2.48
N GLY A 321 12.35 -24.78 2.27
CA GLY A 321 13.75 -24.53 1.92
C GLY A 321 14.60 -23.98 3.08
N LEU A 322 14.03 -23.91 4.28
CA LEU A 322 14.78 -23.54 5.49
C LEU A 322 15.65 -24.71 5.96
N SER A 323 16.79 -24.41 6.62
CA SER A 323 17.57 -25.47 7.23
C SER A 323 16.83 -26.07 8.44
N PRO A 324 17.03 -27.38 8.72
CA PRO A 324 16.40 -28.04 9.88
C PRO A 324 16.69 -27.33 11.21
N ASP A 325 17.89 -26.78 11.36
CA ASP A 325 18.28 -26.02 12.57
C ASP A 325 17.41 -24.76 12.74
N VAL A 326 17.20 -23.99 11.65
CA VAL A 326 16.34 -22.79 11.68
C VAL A 326 14.91 -23.15 12.04
N VAL A 327 14.39 -24.26 11.49
CA VAL A 327 13.04 -24.74 11.83
C VAL A 327 12.95 -25.19 13.28
N THR A 328 13.98 -25.86 13.77
CA THR A 328 14.05 -26.33 15.17
C THR A 328 14.13 -25.16 16.15
N ASP A 329 14.98 -24.17 15.89
CA ASP A 329 15.12 -22.96 16.71
C ASP A 329 13.80 -22.16 16.76
N ALA A 330 13.08 -22.11 15.63
CA ALA A 330 11.77 -21.49 15.52
C ALA A 330 10.63 -22.37 16.07
N ARG A 331 10.93 -23.60 16.55
CA ARG A 331 9.92 -24.57 17.01
C ARG A 331 8.78 -24.80 16.00
N GLY A 332 9.11 -24.79 14.72
CA GLY A 332 8.16 -24.89 13.63
C GLY A 332 7.43 -23.59 13.23
N HIS A 333 7.51 -22.49 13.99
CA HIS A 333 6.92 -21.18 13.64
C HIS A 333 7.80 -20.43 12.63
N VAL A 334 7.72 -20.81 11.36
CA VAL A 334 8.74 -20.47 10.37
C VAL A 334 8.55 -19.14 9.62
N THR A 335 7.43 -18.43 9.79
CA THR A 335 7.13 -17.23 9.00
C THR A 335 8.20 -16.14 9.17
N GLU A 336 8.58 -15.83 10.41
CA GLU A 336 9.63 -14.83 10.67
C GLU A 336 11.02 -15.33 10.23
N ALA A 337 11.22 -16.65 10.20
CA ALA A 337 12.46 -17.27 9.75
C ALA A 337 12.58 -17.33 8.22
N ALA A 338 11.48 -17.17 7.48
CA ALA A 338 11.43 -17.28 6.01
C ALA A 338 12.37 -16.30 5.29
N ALA A 339 12.78 -15.23 5.94
CA ALA A 339 13.79 -14.31 5.43
C ALA A 339 15.24 -14.80 5.60
N ARG A 340 15.48 -15.95 6.28
CA ARG A 340 16.82 -16.49 6.63
C ARG A 340 17.12 -17.76 5.84
N ILE A 341 17.14 -17.66 4.53
CA ILE A 341 17.48 -18.80 3.69
C ILE A 341 18.99 -18.84 3.36
N ARG A 342 19.48 -20.01 2.98
CA ARG A 342 20.84 -20.22 2.50
C ARG A 342 20.80 -20.99 1.19
N LYS A 343 21.70 -20.66 0.27
CA LYS A 343 21.94 -21.42 -0.95
C LYS A 343 23.41 -21.81 -1.00
N ASP A 344 23.70 -23.10 -1.13
CA ASP A 344 25.08 -23.63 -1.17
C ASP A 344 25.96 -23.11 -0.01
N GLY A 345 25.38 -23.01 1.19
CA GLY A 345 26.05 -22.47 2.36
C GLY A 345 26.10 -20.94 2.45
N MET A 346 25.78 -20.21 1.38
CA MET A 346 25.77 -18.75 1.33
C MET A 346 24.47 -18.18 1.93
N PRO A 347 24.55 -17.19 2.85
CA PRO A 347 23.36 -16.54 3.37
C PRO A 347 22.73 -15.64 2.32
N LEU A 348 21.40 -15.77 2.16
CA LEU A 348 20.62 -14.92 1.26
C LEU A 348 19.72 -13.96 2.05
N ILE A 349 19.35 -12.86 1.43
CA ILE A 349 18.26 -11.99 1.88
C ILE A 349 17.07 -12.24 0.95
N THR A 350 15.95 -12.68 1.52
CA THR A 350 14.68 -12.82 0.82
C THR A 350 13.87 -11.54 0.99
N SER A 351 13.24 -11.05 -0.07
CA SER A 351 12.24 -10.00 0.07
C SER A 351 11.04 -10.50 0.88
N ILE A 352 10.57 -9.72 1.84
CA ILE A 352 9.27 -10.02 2.48
C ILE A 352 8.10 -9.59 1.60
N TYR A 353 8.34 -8.66 0.68
CA TYR A 353 7.34 -8.20 -0.30
C TYR A 353 7.15 -9.21 -1.45
N ASP A 354 8.14 -10.05 -1.73
CA ASP A 354 8.02 -11.22 -2.60
C ASP A 354 9.06 -12.27 -2.21
N GLY A 355 8.61 -13.29 -1.49
CA GLY A 355 9.49 -14.36 -1.01
C GLY A 355 10.15 -15.19 -2.11
N GLY A 356 9.66 -15.10 -3.35
CA GLY A 356 10.32 -15.66 -4.53
C GLY A 356 11.60 -14.92 -4.93
N VAL A 357 11.76 -13.67 -4.48
CA VAL A 357 12.94 -12.83 -4.76
C VAL A 357 13.97 -12.95 -3.63
N ALA A 358 15.13 -13.48 -3.93
CA ALA A 358 16.24 -13.62 -3.00
C ALA A 358 17.57 -13.17 -3.64
N VAL A 359 18.43 -12.53 -2.86
CA VAL A 359 19.75 -12.05 -3.28
C VAL A 359 20.80 -12.44 -2.24
N GLU A 360 22.07 -12.46 -2.63
CA GLU A 360 23.18 -12.62 -1.68
C GLU A 360 23.13 -11.54 -0.60
N ASN A 361 23.39 -11.93 0.63
CA ASN A 361 23.46 -10.98 1.73
C ASN A 361 24.76 -10.15 1.62
N PRO A 362 24.69 -8.84 1.36
CA PRO A 362 25.90 -8.01 1.27
C PRO A 362 26.54 -7.74 2.64
N PHE A 363 25.91 -8.14 3.74
CA PHE A 363 26.39 -7.95 5.12
C PHE A 363 26.18 -9.23 5.94
N PRO A 364 26.81 -10.35 5.56
CA PRO A 364 26.60 -11.64 6.20
C PRO A 364 27.02 -11.66 7.67
N GLU A 365 27.94 -10.77 8.07
CA GLU A 365 28.41 -10.57 9.44
C GLU A 365 27.39 -9.81 10.33
N SER A 366 26.44 -9.14 9.70
CA SER A 366 25.41 -8.38 10.41
C SER A 366 24.15 -9.22 10.59
N GLY A 367 23.78 -9.51 11.84
CA GLY A 367 22.51 -10.17 12.16
C GLY A 367 21.26 -9.33 11.86
N ARG A 368 21.41 -8.08 11.37
CA ARG A 368 20.30 -7.16 11.08
C ARG A 368 20.04 -7.10 9.58
N ARG A 369 18.78 -7.30 9.20
CA ARG A 369 18.31 -6.99 7.85
C ARG A 369 18.32 -5.46 7.66
N ARG A 370 19.05 -4.99 6.65
CA ARG A 370 19.21 -3.55 6.35
C ARG A 370 18.48 -3.11 5.09
N VAL A 371 18.23 -4.05 4.17
CA VAL A 371 17.65 -3.78 2.85
C VAL A 371 16.58 -4.81 2.50
N ASP A 372 15.58 -4.40 1.75
CA ASP A 372 14.68 -5.32 1.07
C ASP A 372 14.99 -5.28 -0.43
N PRO A 373 15.33 -6.42 -1.06
CA PRO A 373 15.81 -6.44 -2.45
C PRO A 373 14.78 -5.97 -3.47
N LEU A 374 13.50 -5.89 -3.11
CA LEU A 374 12.43 -5.42 -3.98
C LEU A 374 11.95 -4.01 -3.58
N LEU A 375 11.53 -3.82 -2.33
CA LEU A 375 10.90 -2.57 -1.90
C LEU A 375 11.81 -1.37 -2.03
N ASP A 376 13.09 -1.49 -1.62
CA ASP A 376 14.02 -0.34 -1.59
C ASP A 376 14.28 0.23 -3.00
N GLY A 377 14.39 -0.65 -4.00
CA GLY A 377 14.51 -0.27 -5.40
C GLY A 377 13.23 0.36 -5.94
N ALA A 378 12.09 -0.31 -5.73
CA ALA A 378 10.79 0.13 -6.18
C ALA A 378 10.41 1.51 -5.60
N THR A 379 10.63 1.71 -4.29
CA THR A 379 10.35 3.00 -3.63
C THR A 379 11.08 4.17 -4.29
N ARG A 380 12.37 4.01 -4.56
CA ARG A 380 13.18 5.06 -5.17
C ARG A 380 12.77 5.33 -6.63
N ALA A 381 12.54 4.27 -7.40
CA ALA A 381 12.14 4.38 -8.79
C ALA A 381 10.77 5.05 -8.95
N TYR A 382 9.76 4.59 -8.23
CA TYR A 382 8.41 5.18 -8.28
C TYR A 382 8.40 6.62 -7.76
N GLY A 383 9.10 6.94 -6.68
CA GLY A 383 9.15 8.29 -6.14
C GLY A 383 9.78 9.29 -7.11
N SER A 384 10.91 8.93 -7.72
CA SER A 384 11.59 9.76 -8.71
C SER A 384 10.78 9.90 -10.00
N ALA A 385 10.24 8.80 -10.52
CA ALA A 385 9.46 8.79 -11.75
C ALA A 385 8.17 9.59 -11.59
N PHE A 386 7.47 9.46 -10.45
CA PHE A 386 6.26 10.21 -10.19
C PHE A 386 6.52 11.72 -10.09
N ALA A 387 7.57 12.14 -9.38
CA ALA A 387 7.92 13.55 -9.29
C ALA A 387 8.24 14.16 -10.67
N ALA A 388 8.97 13.44 -11.51
CA ALA A 388 9.24 13.86 -12.89
C ALA A 388 7.95 13.91 -13.74
N TYR A 389 7.13 12.87 -13.68
CA TYR A 389 5.86 12.78 -14.38
C TYR A 389 4.90 13.93 -14.01
N ALA A 390 4.76 14.20 -12.72
CA ALA A 390 3.90 15.28 -12.25
C ALA A 390 4.36 16.66 -12.75
N ARG A 391 5.68 16.90 -12.75
CA ARG A 391 6.27 18.16 -13.25
C ARG A 391 6.16 18.28 -14.77
N ASP A 392 6.56 17.25 -15.51
CA ASP A 392 6.82 17.35 -16.95
C ASP A 392 5.57 17.03 -17.78
N GLU A 393 4.75 16.07 -17.33
CA GLU A 393 3.56 15.67 -18.05
C GLU A 393 2.27 16.25 -17.48
N LEU A 394 2.12 16.34 -16.13
CA LEU A 394 0.90 16.87 -15.52
C LEU A 394 0.95 18.39 -15.30
N GLY A 395 2.13 18.99 -15.31
CA GLY A 395 2.31 20.44 -15.11
C GLY A 395 2.28 20.88 -13.63
N PHE A 396 2.26 19.96 -12.68
CA PHE A 396 2.28 20.26 -11.25
C PHE A 396 3.71 20.47 -10.77
N ARG A 397 4.09 21.73 -10.55
CA ARG A 397 5.46 22.14 -10.22
C ARG A 397 5.53 22.68 -8.80
N THR A 398 6.30 22.02 -7.95
CA THR A 398 6.53 22.42 -6.56
C THR A 398 7.97 22.14 -6.16
N ASP A 399 8.51 22.95 -5.26
CA ASP A 399 9.84 22.75 -4.65
C ASP A 399 9.80 21.74 -3.47
N MET A 400 8.63 21.21 -3.16
CA MET A 400 8.49 20.22 -2.10
C MET A 400 8.97 18.84 -2.57
N THR A 401 9.67 18.13 -1.70
CA THR A 401 10.03 16.72 -1.94
C THR A 401 8.79 15.85 -1.89
N TYR A 402 8.62 14.96 -2.90
CA TYR A 402 7.60 13.92 -2.91
C TYR A 402 7.99 12.80 -1.94
N ALA A 403 7.26 12.69 -0.84
CA ALA A 403 7.50 11.68 0.20
C ALA A 403 6.76 10.38 -0.10
N LEU A 404 7.31 9.53 -0.98
CA LEU A 404 6.64 8.29 -1.39
C LEU A 404 6.43 7.33 -0.21
N LEU A 405 7.45 7.16 0.64
CA LEU A 405 7.35 6.38 1.87
C LEU A 405 7.89 7.21 3.02
N ALA A 406 7.00 7.65 3.89
CA ALA A 406 7.30 8.48 5.06
C ALA A 406 6.99 7.69 6.34
N PRO A 407 7.95 6.92 6.86
CA PRO A 407 7.73 6.17 8.10
C PRO A 407 7.44 7.15 9.23
N SER A 408 6.37 6.91 9.95
CA SER A 408 5.94 7.74 11.06
C SER A 408 5.47 6.88 12.23
N ARG A 409 5.48 7.47 13.43
CA ARG A 409 4.83 6.84 14.57
C ARG A 409 3.33 6.83 14.33
N TRP A 410 2.73 5.63 14.28
CA TRP A 410 1.32 5.44 13.99
C TRP A 410 0.56 5.05 15.25
N ASP A 411 -0.58 5.67 15.44
CA ASP A 411 -1.50 5.33 16.52
C ASP A 411 -2.50 4.28 16.03
N TRP A 412 -2.34 3.06 16.55
CA TRP A 412 -3.19 1.91 16.26
C TRP A 412 -4.41 1.80 17.21
N GLY A 413 -4.60 2.78 18.11
CA GLY A 413 -5.55 2.72 19.20
C GLY A 413 -5.10 1.82 20.37
N ASP A 414 -5.98 1.65 21.37
CA ASP A 414 -5.67 0.99 22.65
C ASP A 414 -5.23 -0.46 22.50
N ALA A 415 -5.79 -1.20 21.56
CA ALA A 415 -5.45 -2.61 21.29
C ALA A 415 -4.15 -2.78 20.49
N GLY A 416 -3.52 -1.69 20.07
CA GLY A 416 -2.31 -1.69 19.25
C GLY A 416 -2.51 -2.36 17.89
N ARG A 417 -1.41 -2.60 17.15
CA ARG A 417 -1.48 -3.19 15.81
C ARG A 417 -2.03 -4.63 15.78
N LEU A 418 -1.88 -5.38 16.88
CA LEU A 418 -2.44 -6.74 16.99
C LEU A 418 -3.96 -6.73 17.05
N GLY A 419 -4.57 -5.68 17.62
CA GLY A 419 -6.02 -5.53 17.69
C GLY A 419 -6.63 -4.83 16.48
N ALA A 420 -5.81 -4.37 15.53
CA ALA A 420 -6.31 -3.71 14.32
C ALA A 420 -7.04 -4.72 13.42
N SER A 421 -8.33 -4.53 13.18
CA SER A 421 -9.16 -5.40 12.32
C SER A 421 -10.08 -4.57 11.43
N ALA A 422 -10.19 -4.96 10.16
CA ALA A 422 -11.15 -4.42 9.19
C ALA A 422 -12.44 -5.26 9.13
N MET A 423 -12.46 -6.42 9.80
CA MET A 423 -13.52 -7.41 9.61
C MET A 423 -14.89 -6.94 10.11
N GLY A 424 -14.92 -6.15 11.20
CA GLY A 424 -16.15 -5.54 11.70
C GLY A 424 -16.77 -4.61 10.66
N ASP A 425 -15.96 -3.71 10.06
CA ASP A 425 -16.42 -2.77 9.05
C ASP A 425 -16.91 -3.49 7.78
N LEU A 426 -16.17 -4.50 7.32
CA LEU A 426 -16.56 -5.29 6.14
C LEU A 426 -17.87 -6.05 6.36
N ARG A 427 -18.08 -6.63 7.55
CA ARG A 427 -19.35 -7.27 7.92
C ARG A 427 -20.52 -6.29 7.88
N GLU A 428 -20.35 -5.09 8.46
CA GLU A 428 -21.39 -4.06 8.44
C GLU A 428 -21.66 -3.57 7.00
N LEU A 429 -20.64 -3.29 6.19
CA LEU A 429 -20.79 -2.89 4.79
C LEU A 429 -21.57 -3.91 3.97
N LEU A 430 -21.20 -5.19 4.07
CA LEU A 430 -21.88 -6.30 3.38
C LEU A 430 -23.31 -6.55 3.87
N THR A 431 -23.62 -6.16 5.12
CA THR A 431 -24.95 -6.33 5.73
C THR A 431 -25.87 -5.19 5.38
N LEU A 432 -25.38 -3.94 5.48
CA LEU A 432 -26.21 -2.75 5.31
C LEU A 432 -26.56 -2.47 3.86
N ASP A 433 -25.71 -2.88 2.93
CA ASP A 433 -25.94 -2.72 1.49
C ASP A 433 -25.88 -4.08 0.78
N SER A 434 -27.02 -4.52 0.25
CA SER A 434 -27.12 -5.80 -0.47
C SER A 434 -26.39 -5.79 -1.83
N THR A 435 -26.04 -4.63 -2.35
CA THR A 435 -25.33 -4.45 -3.63
C THR A 435 -23.81 -4.27 -3.44
N PHE A 436 -23.36 -3.92 -2.23
CA PHE A 436 -21.94 -3.75 -1.91
C PHE A 436 -21.12 -5.01 -2.20
N ARG A 437 -19.94 -4.83 -2.80
CA ARG A 437 -19.08 -5.91 -3.24
C ARG A 437 -17.64 -5.71 -2.74
N LEU A 438 -16.94 -6.82 -2.52
CA LEU A 438 -15.55 -6.88 -2.10
C LEU A 438 -14.75 -7.79 -3.04
N LEU A 439 -13.64 -7.31 -3.57
CA LEU A 439 -12.65 -8.11 -4.26
C LEU A 439 -11.31 -7.99 -3.53
N VAL A 440 -10.77 -9.12 -3.09
CA VAL A 440 -9.44 -9.20 -2.48
C VAL A 440 -8.50 -9.91 -3.45
N MET A 441 -7.36 -9.29 -3.72
CA MET A 441 -6.32 -9.76 -4.63
C MET A 441 -5.02 -9.95 -3.85
N HIS A 442 -4.36 -11.10 -3.99
CA HIS A 442 -3.10 -11.40 -3.31
C HIS A 442 -2.08 -12.05 -4.24
N GLY A 443 -0.79 -11.89 -3.90
CA GLY A 443 0.25 -12.76 -4.40
C GLY A 443 0.49 -13.96 -3.48
N TYR A 444 0.80 -15.13 -4.06
CA TYR A 444 1.09 -16.35 -3.30
C TYR A 444 2.31 -16.21 -2.39
N SER A 445 3.38 -15.54 -2.87
CA SER A 445 4.66 -15.38 -2.16
C SER A 445 4.76 -14.09 -1.33
N ASP A 446 3.63 -13.43 -1.03
CA ASP A 446 3.54 -12.30 -0.09
C ASP A 446 3.82 -12.80 1.34
N LEU A 447 4.89 -12.27 1.96
CA LEU A 447 5.27 -12.56 3.35
C LEU A 447 4.97 -11.39 4.32
N VAL A 448 4.38 -10.30 3.81
CA VAL A 448 3.94 -9.14 4.62
C VAL A 448 2.52 -9.35 5.12
N THR A 449 1.60 -9.62 4.19
CA THR A 449 0.18 -9.84 4.45
C THR A 449 -0.27 -11.07 3.67
N THR A 450 -0.05 -12.24 4.25
CA THR A 450 -0.20 -13.51 3.52
C THR A 450 -1.64 -13.80 3.10
N TYR A 451 -1.83 -14.37 1.91
CA TYR A 451 -3.15 -14.65 1.35
C TYR A 451 -3.99 -15.64 2.17
N GLY A 452 -3.33 -16.56 2.89
CA GLY A 452 -4.04 -17.54 3.71
C GLY A 452 -4.81 -16.90 4.87
N VAL A 453 -4.32 -15.77 5.40
CA VAL A 453 -5.06 -14.96 6.39
C VAL A 453 -6.34 -14.40 5.76
N SER A 454 -6.23 -13.79 4.58
CA SER A 454 -7.41 -13.25 3.90
C SER A 454 -8.42 -14.32 3.52
N ARG A 455 -7.96 -15.49 3.04
CA ARG A 455 -8.82 -16.63 2.75
C ARG A 455 -9.62 -17.06 3.98
N TYR A 456 -8.92 -17.33 5.09
CA TYR A 456 -9.56 -17.71 6.35
C TYR A 456 -10.61 -16.69 6.80
N LEU A 457 -10.27 -15.40 6.79
CA LEU A 457 -11.18 -14.36 7.25
C LEU A 457 -12.42 -14.19 6.36
N LEU A 458 -12.26 -14.32 5.04
CA LEU A 458 -13.38 -14.25 4.10
C LEU A 458 -14.29 -15.47 4.22
N ASP A 459 -13.73 -16.68 4.42
CA ASP A 459 -14.48 -17.90 4.64
C ASP A 459 -15.30 -17.87 5.95
N GLN A 460 -14.87 -17.06 6.93
CA GLN A 460 -15.59 -16.83 8.20
C GLN A 460 -16.64 -15.71 8.13
N LEU A 461 -16.83 -15.08 6.96
CA LEU A 461 -17.90 -14.09 6.81
C LEU A 461 -19.27 -14.77 6.94
N PRO A 462 -20.18 -14.26 7.80
CA PRO A 462 -21.40 -14.98 8.21
C PRO A 462 -22.43 -15.16 7.10
N PHE A 463 -22.21 -14.61 5.91
CA PHE A 463 -23.24 -14.55 4.88
C PHE A 463 -22.97 -15.44 3.68
N GLY A 464 -21.93 -16.29 3.69
CA GLY A 464 -21.69 -17.35 2.71
C GLY A 464 -22.00 -16.99 1.25
N ARG A 465 -21.79 -15.72 0.86
CA ARG A 465 -22.10 -15.23 -0.48
C ARG A 465 -20.82 -14.96 -1.26
N PRO A 466 -20.21 -16.01 -1.83
CA PRO A 466 -18.98 -15.88 -2.61
C PRO A 466 -19.14 -14.95 -3.83
N ASP A 467 -20.37 -14.67 -4.25
CA ASP A 467 -20.68 -13.74 -5.32
C ASP A 467 -20.47 -12.25 -4.96
N ARG A 468 -20.35 -11.92 -3.65
CA ARG A 468 -20.16 -10.54 -3.19
C ARG A 468 -18.82 -10.26 -2.51
N ALA A 469 -18.14 -11.30 -2.01
CA ALA A 469 -16.81 -11.21 -1.43
C ALA A 469 -15.91 -12.28 -2.06
N ALA A 470 -15.03 -11.88 -2.94
CA ALA A 470 -14.18 -12.80 -3.70
C ALA A 470 -12.71 -12.62 -3.33
N LEU A 471 -11.97 -13.73 -3.25
CA LEU A 471 -10.52 -13.76 -3.17
C LEU A 471 -9.94 -14.29 -4.48
N LYS A 472 -8.94 -13.59 -5.01
CA LYS A 472 -8.12 -13.98 -6.14
C LYS A 472 -6.66 -14.02 -5.69
N VAL A 473 -5.96 -15.11 -6.01
CA VAL A 473 -4.55 -15.28 -5.65
C VAL A 473 -3.74 -15.56 -6.91
N TYR A 474 -2.67 -14.79 -7.09
CA TYR A 474 -1.86 -14.78 -8.30
C TYR A 474 -0.41 -15.15 -7.99
N ARG A 475 0.37 -15.43 -9.01
CA ARG A 475 1.83 -15.55 -8.88
C ARG A 475 2.44 -14.20 -8.54
N GLY A 476 3.46 -14.22 -7.67
CA GLY A 476 4.14 -13.02 -7.16
C GLY A 476 3.83 -12.75 -5.69
N GLY A 477 4.37 -11.64 -5.19
CA GLY A 477 4.30 -11.25 -3.79
C GLY A 477 3.28 -10.14 -3.48
N HIS A 478 3.64 -9.27 -2.56
CA HIS A 478 2.81 -8.16 -2.06
C HIS A 478 2.40 -7.18 -3.17
N MET A 479 3.35 -6.86 -4.04
CA MET A 479 3.15 -6.09 -5.27
C MET A 479 3.08 -7.04 -6.47
N MET A 480 2.10 -7.97 -6.48
CA MET A 480 1.99 -9.03 -7.49
C MET A 480 1.90 -8.48 -8.93
N TYR A 481 1.44 -7.26 -9.08
CA TYR A 481 1.34 -6.54 -10.35
C TYR A 481 2.70 -6.17 -10.99
N LEU A 482 3.83 -6.39 -10.28
CA LEU A 482 5.16 -6.30 -10.88
C LEU A 482 5.44 -7.45 -11.86
N ASN A 483 4.65 -8.52 -11.83
CA ASN A 483 4.63 -9.57 -12.83
C ASN A 483 3.62 -9.19 -13.94
N GLU A 484 4.06 -9.12 -15.19
CA GLU A 484 3.23 -8.64 -16.31
C GLU A 484 2.02 -9.53 -16.57
N ASP A 485 2.16 -10.85 -16.48
CA ASP A 485 1.03 -11.78 -16.66
C ASP A 485 0.01 -11.59 -15.54
N THR A 486 0.47 -11.45 -14.30
CA THR A 486 -0.38 -11.18 -13.14
C THR A 486 -1.06 -9.81 -13.25
N LEU A 487 -0.35 -8.78 -13.71
CA LEU A 487 -0.91 -7.45 -13.95
C LEU A 487 -2.11 -7.52 -14.91
N ARG A 488 -1.96 -8.26 -16.03
CA ARG A 488 -3.02 -8.46 -17.01
C ARG A 488 -4.20 -9.23 -16.40
N GLU A 489 -3.95 -10.37 -15.76
CA GLU A 489 -4.97 -11.22 -15.15
C GLU A 489 -5.76 -10.48 -14.05
N ALA A 490 -5.07 -9.81 -13.14
CA ALA A 490 -5.68 -9.02 -12.06
C ALA A 490 -6.52 -7.85 -12.61
N THR A 491 -6.08 -7.22 -13.71
CA THR A 491 -6.88 -6.17 -14.37
C THR A 491 -8.16 -6.72 -14.98
N GLU A 492 -8.13 -7.91 -15.60
CA GLU A 492 -9.35 -8.53 -16.15
C GLU A 492 -10.31 -8.98 -15.03
N ASP A 493 -9.81 -9.53 -13.93
CA ASP A 493 -10.64 -9.84 -12.76
C ASP A 493 -11.28 -8.59 -12.15
N ALA A 494 -10.54 -7.48 -12.05
CA ALA A 494 -11.09 -6.19 -11.65
C ALA A 494 -12.18 -5.72 -12.63
N ARG A 495 -11.92 -5.77 -13.93
CA ARG A 495 -12.91 -5.39 -14.95
C ARG A 495 -14.21 -6.21 -14.82
N ALA A 496 -14.09 -7.52 -14.59
CA ALA A 496 -15.23 -8.41 -14.35
C ALA A 496 -16.01 -8.01 -13.08
N PHE A 497 -15.29 -7.65 -12.01
CA PHE A 497 -15.87 -7.18 -10.76
C PHE A 497 -16.71 -5.90 -10.95
N TYR A 498 -16.21 -4.89 -11.68
CA TYR A 498 -16.93 -3.66 -11.99
C TYR A 498 -18.16 -3.92 -12.87
N ARG A 499 -18.03 -4.77 -13.90
CA ARG A 499 -19.17 -5.16 -14.77
C ARG A 499 -20.29 -5.85 -13.99
N ALA A 500 -19.94 -6.74 -13.08
CA ALA A 500 -20.92 -7.43 -12.24
C ALA A 500 -21.62 -6.48 -11.25
N GLY A 501 -20.98 -5.39 -10.85
CA GLY A 501 -21.59 -4.29 -10.10
C GLY A 501 -22.62 -3.53 -10.94
N ALA A 502 -22.24 -3.15 -12.16
CA ALA A 502 -23.11 -2.39 -13.08
C ALA A 502 -24.33 -3.17 -13.56
N ALA A 503 -24.23 -4.49 -13.78
CA ALA A 503 -25.32 -5.34 -14.27
C ALA A 503 -26.48 -5.52 -13.28
N ARG A 504 -26.31 -5.15 -12.01
CA ARG A 504 -27.31 -5.22 -10.96
C ARG A 504 -27.94 -3.86 -10.60
N ASP A 505 -27.54 -2.78 -11.30
CA ASP A 505 -28.18 -1.47 -11.18
C ASP A 505 -29.36 -1.40 -12.18
N PRO A 506 -30.62 -1.50 -11.72
CA PRO A 506 -31.80 -1.51 -12.61
C PRO A 506 -32.22 -0.12 -13.08
N ARG A 507 -31.33 0.90 -13.03
CA ARG A 507 -31.61 2.26 -13.49
C ARG A 507 -31.35 2.46 -14.97
#